data_e533f121fb6637871d96c012b538e57e
#
_entry.id   e533f121fb6637871d96c012b538e57e
#
_cell.length_a   1.000
_cell.length_b   1.000
_cell.length_c   1.000
_cell.angle_alpha   90.00
_cell.angle_beta   90.00
_cell.angle_gamma   90.00
#
_symmetry.space_group_name_H-M   'P 1'
#
loop_
_entity.id
_entity.type
_entity.pdbx_description
1 polymer ?
#
loop_
_entity_poly.entity_id
_entity_poly.type
_entity_poly.pdbx_seq_one_letter_code
_entity_poly.pdbx_strand_id
1 'polypeptide(L)'
;MKKLFLWALSALLTLPAAAQDFVPEASFYGENYWTPDTLGNHRAIVSVNTPASVAEAYIPWRRRDANPEQKGIIVINVSTGKAVDNVLPVEINREYGRIRFDASGNAGDYYVYYLPYHTSGGPYPKVNYPQQPDKADPQWKATCKATPAGKAVQAKLVRFESLGSFNSFYPMEIIATAQEKQALIDANSNKPFLLLPEDRKYPIR
;
A
#
# COMPACT_ATOMS: atom_id res chain seq x y z
N MET A 1 4.03 -57.67 -31.39
CA MET A 1 4.97 -56.68 -30.78
C MET A 1 4.18 -55.41 -30.52
N LYS A 2 3.70 -55.21 -29.29
CA LYS A 2 2.92 -54.05 -28.87
C LYS A 2 3.89 -53.04 -28.25
N LYS A 3 4.06 -51.85 -28.88
CA LYS A 3 4.89 -50.75 -28.35
C LYS A 3 4.02 -49.98 -27.33
N LEU A 4 4.35 -50.05 -26.03
CA LEU A 4 3.82 -49.19 -25.01
C LEU A 4 4.50 -47.82 -25.17
N PHE A 5 3.67 -46.79 -25.43
CA PHE A 5 4.09 -45.38 -25.33
C PHE A 5 3.86 -44.94 -23.87
N LEU A 6 4.95 -44.75 -23.13
CA LEU A 6 4.92 -44.14 -21.80
C LEU A 6 4.86 -42.62 -21.99
N TRP A 7 3.70 -42.02 -21.66
CA TRP A 7 3.58 -40.58 -21.53
C TRP A 7 4.06 -40.21 -20.13
N ALA A 8 5.25 -39.60 -20.03
CA ALA A 8 5.72 -38.97 -18.84
C ALA A 8 5.04 -37.59 -18.70
N LEU A 9 4.03 -37.51 -17.84
CA LEU A 9 3.36 -36.27 -17.47
C LEU A 9 4.27 -35.51 -16.51
N SER A 10 5.09 -34.60 -17.03
CA SER A 10 5.86 -33.67 -16.21
C SER A 10 4.91 -32.66 -15.59
N ALA A 11 4.46 -32.94 -14.37
CA ALA A 11 3.81 -31.95 -13.54
C ALA A 11 4.85 -30.88 -13.15
N LEU A 12 4.82 -29.74 -13.86
CA LEU A 12 5.57 -28.56 -13.50
C LEU A 12 4.93 -28.01 -12.22
N LEU A 13 5.48 -28.36 -11.07
CA LEU A 13 5.17 -27.74 -9.79
C LEU A 13 5.66 -26.29 -9.86
N THR A 14 4.80 -25.37 -10.25
CA THR A 14 5.02 -23.95 -10.02
C THR A 14 4.88 -23.72 -8.52
N LEU A 15 6.01 -23.79 -7.82
CA LEU A 15 6.10 -23.25 -6.46
C LEU A 15 5.70 -21.76 -6.55
N PRO A 16 4.75 -21.30 -5.73
CA PRO A 16 4.53 -19.88 -5.62
C PRO A 16 5.87 -19.27 -5.18
N ALA A 17 6.42 -18.39 -6.00
CA ALA A 17 7.53 -17.57 -5.58
C ALA A 17 7.05 -16.88 -4.32
N ALA A 18 7.60 -17.25 -3.16
CA ALA A 18 7.42 -16.50 -1.93
C ALA A 18 7.83 -15.07 -2.30
N ALA A 19 6.87 -14.16 -2.34
CA ALA A 19 7.16 -12.76 -2.46
C ALA A 19 8.09 -12.47 -1.28
N GLN A 20 9.38 -12.26 -1.58
CA GLN A 20 10.29 -11.75 -0.57
C GLN A 20 9.61 -10.51 -0.02
N ASP A 21 9.34 -10.51 1.28
CA ASP A 21 8.80 -9.34 1.97
C ASP A 21 9.79 -8.20 1.74
N PHE A 22 9.53 -7.44 0.67
CA PHE A 22 10.29 -6.25 0.37
C PHE A 22 9.96 -5.25 1.46
N VAL A 23 10.91 -5.04 2.36
CA VAL A 23 10.85 -4.02 3.40
C VAL A 23 11.51 -2.77 2.81
N PRO A 24 10.74 -1.82 2.25
CA PRO A 24 11.32 -0.63 1.68
C PRO A 24 11.93 0.24 2.77
N GLU A 25 13.00 0.94 2.42
CA GLU A 25 13.62 1.88 3.33
C GLU A 25 12.60 2.94 3.78
N ALA A 26 12.59 3.24 5.07
CA ALA A 26 11.83 4.34 5.64
C ALA A 26 12.79 5.49 5.95
N SER A 27 12.43 6.68 5.52
CA SER A 27 13.15 7.90 5.84
C SER A 27 12.19 8.96 6.38
N PHE A 28 12.72 9.88 7.15
CA PHE A 28 11.94 10.98 7.68
C PHE A 28 12.64 12.32 7.42
N TYR A 29 11.84 13.35 7.30
CA TYR A 29 12.29 14.72 7.03
C TYR A 29 11.91 15.63 8.17
N GLY A 30 12.65 16.72 8.33
CA GLY A 30 12.31 17.76 9.27
C GLY A 30 11.00 18.48 8.94
N GLU A 31 10.56 19.34 9.83
CA GLU A 31 9.38 20.18 9.66
C GLU A 31 9.45 21.01 8.36
N ASN A 32 8.30 21.29 7.79
CA ASN A 32 8.12 22.09 6.57
C ASN A 32 8.64 21.50 5.25
N TYR A 33 8.98 20.22 5.20
CA TYR A 33 9.40 19.61 3.94
C TYR A 33 8.23 19.53 2.92
N TRP A 34 7.01 19.29 3.40
CA TRP A 34 5.76 19.51 2.68
C TRP A 34 4.68 19.94 3.67
N THR A 35 3.54 20.41 3.17
CA THR A 35 2.45 20.90 4.01
C THR A 35 1.62 19.73 4.58
N PRO A 36 1.72 19.39 5.88
CA PRO A 36 1.02 18.25 6.45
C PRO A 36 -0.50 18.47 6.55
N ASP A 37 -0.94 19.72 6.67
CA ASP A 37 -2.36 20.08 6.86
C ASP A 37 -3.25 19.75 5.65
N THR A 38 -2.67 19.38 4.53
CA THR A 38 -3.42 18.96 3.33
C THR A 38 -2.98 17.61 2.81
N LEU A 39 -1.72 17.25 3.02
CA LEU A 39 -1.11 16.03 2.48
C LEU A 39 -0.89 14.95 3.54
N GLY A 40 -1.01 15.31 4.81
CA GLY A 40 -0.70 14.42 5.92
C GLY A 40 0.81 14.30 6.19
N ASN A 41 1.16 13.44 7.14
CA ASN A 41 2.54 13.28 7.60
C ASN A 41 3.31 12.19 6.86
N HIS A 42 2.67 11.45 5.97
CA HIS A 42 3.24 10.23 5.39
C HIS A 42 3.00 10.16 3.89
N ARG A 43 4.02 9.70 3.17
CA ARG A 43 3.91 9.38 1.76
C ARG A 43 4.73 8.14 1.40
N ALA A 44 4.29 7.43 0.38
CA ALA A 44 5.10 6.45 -0.32
C ALA A 44 5.64 7.07 -1.61
N ILE A 45 6.85 6.71 -2.00
CA ILE A 45 7.41 7.03 -3.31
C ILE A 45 7.32 5.79 -4.17
N VAL A 46 6.68 5.93 -5.31
CA VAL A 46 6.61 4.86 -6.31
C VAL A 46 7.23 5.35 -7.62
N SER A 47 7.92 4.48 -8.33
CA SER A 47 8.60 4.81 -9.59
C SER A 47 7.99 4.04 -10.76
N VAL A 48 7.69 4.75 -11.83
CA VAL A 48 7.16 4.22 -13.08
C VAL A 48 8.24 4.29 -14.15
N ASN A 49 8.64 3.15 -14.68
CA ASN A 49 9.73 3.09 -15.64
C ASN A 49 9.34 3.56 -17.05
N THR A 50 8.07 3.45 -17.40
CA THR A 50 7.57 3.79 -18.74
C THR A 50 6.25 4.52 -18.61
N PRO A 51 6.01 5.64 -19.33
CA PRO A 51 4.72 6.31 -19.32
C PRO A 51 3.59 5.35 -19.68
N ALA A 52 2.49 5.43 -18.96
CA ALA A 52 1.33 4.57 -19.18
C ALA A 52 0.03 5.24 -18.74
N SER A 53 -1.04 5.01 -19.48
CA SER A 53 -2.37 5.48 -19.08
C SER A 53 -2.89 4.79 -17.82
N VAL A 54 -2.39 3.59 -17.51
CA VAL A 54 -2.70 2.86 -16.28
C VAL A 54 -1.42 2.30 -15.68
N ALA A 55 -0.93 2.96 -14.64
CA ALA A 55 0.09 2.43 -13.74
C ALA A 55 -0.57 1.85 -12.49
N GLU A 56 -0.03 0.78 -11.92
CA GLU A 56 -0.50 0.14 -10.69
C GLU A 56 0.61 0.08 -9.66
N ALA A 57 0.36 0.64 -8.47
CA ALA A 57 1.24 0.55 -7.32
C ALA A 57 0.67 -0.40 -6.27
N TYR A 58 1.50 -1.28 -5.73
CA TYR A 58 1.25 -2.05 -4.53
C TYR A 58 2.10 -1.48 -3.39
N ILE A 59 1.45 -1.03 -2.30
CA ILE A 59 2.09 -0.32 -1.19
C ILE A 59 1.77 -1.05 0.12
N PRO A 60 2.69 -1.82 0.72
CA PRO A 60 2.49 -2.56 1.97
C PRO A 60 2.67 -1.63 3.19
N TRP A 61 1.69 -0.86 3.53
CA TRP A 61 1.77 0.22 4.52
C TRP A 61 1.41 -0.13 5.96
N ARG A 62 0.97 -1.26 6.31
CA ARG A 62 0.70 -1.70 7.70
C ARG A 62 0.04 -0.64 8.59
N ARG A 63 -1.11 -0.14 8.19
CA ARG A 63 -1.87 0.90 8.87
C ARG A 63 -2.70 0.34 10.02
N ARG A 64 -2.79 1.04 11.15
CA ARG A 64 -3.72 0.68 12.24
C ARG A 64 -4.97 1.57 12.31
N ASP A 65 -5.07 2.60 11.48
CA ASP A 65 -6.25 3.45 11.43
C ASP A 65 -7.51 2.64 11.07
N ALA A 66 -8.63 3.06 11.64
CA ALA A 66 -9.91 2.46 11.30
C ALA A 66 -10.34 2.91 9.90
N ASN A 67 -10.94 1.98 9.14
CA ASN A 67 -11.55 2.23 7.83
C ASN A 67 -10.58 2.90 6.83
N PRO A 68 -9.42 2.30 6.54
CA PRO A 68 -8.43 2.89 5.63
C PRO A 68 -8.98 3.12 4.23
N GLU A 69 -9.97 2.33 3.79
CA GLU A 69 -10.68 2.47 2.51
C GLU A 69 -11.50 3.77 2.42
N GLN A 70 -11.80 4.39 3.55
CA GLN A 70 -12.53 5.67 3.63
C GLN A 70 -11.60 6.88 3.71
N LYS A 71 -10.28 6.67 3.71
CA LYS A 71 -9.31 7.77 3.75
C LYS A 71 -8.93 8.20 2.34
N GLY A 72 -8.59 9.47 2.19
CA GLY A 72 -8.16 10.01 0.92
C GLY A 72 -6.80 9.48 0.47
N ILE A 73 -6.61 9.46 -0.86
CA ILE A 73 -5.32 9.20 -1.49
C ILE A 73 -5.05 10.33 -2.48
N ILE A 74 -3.86 10.91 -2.39
CA ILE A 74 -3.40 11.94 -3.30
C ILE A 74 -2.13 11.44 -3.99
N VAL A 75 -2.12 11.48 -5.32
CA VAL A 75 -0.93 11.14 -6.11
C VAL A 75 -0.39 12.41 -6.75
N ILE A 76 0.91 12.66 -6.59
CA ILE A 76 1.59 13.83 -7.17
C ILE A 76 2.74 13.34 -8.05
N ASN A 77 2.79 13.82 -9.28
CA ASN A 77 3.93 13.59 -10.15
C ASN A 77 5.11 14.45 -9.68
N VAL A 78 6.23 13.83 -9.35
CA VAL A 78 7.38 14.51 -8.75
C VAL A 78 8.00 15.52 -9.70
N SER A 79 8.11 15.20 -10.99
CA SER A 79 8.78 16.06 -11.98
C SER A 79 8.00 17.34 -12.27
N THR A 80 6.67 17.29 -12.17
CA THR A 80 5.81 18.43 -12.48
C THR A 80 5.26 19.13 -11.23
N GLY A 81 5.32 18.48 -10.07
CA GLY A 81 4.69 18.93 -8.83
C GLY A 81 3.15 18.94 -8.87
N LYS A 82 2.54 18.41 -9.91
CA LYS A 82 1.08 18.44 -10.10
C LYS A 82 0.42 17.17 -9.57
N ALA A 83 -0.75 17.36 -8.97
CA ALA A 83 -1.61 16.23 -8.60
C ALA A 83 -2.12 15.51 -9.86
N VAL A 84 -2.23 14.19 -9.76
CA VAL A 84 -2.84 13.34 -10.77
C VAL A 84 -4.33 13.23 -10.45
N ASP A 85 -5.19 13.66 -11.34
CA ASP A 85 -6.65 13.58 -11.16
C ASP A 85 -7.18 12.15 -11.37
N ASN A 86 -6.59 11.43 -12.31
CA ASN A 86 -6.94 10.05 -12.64
C ASN A 86 -6.30 9.08 -11.63
N VAL A 87 -6.96 8.88 -10.51
CA VAL A 87 -6.55 7.94 -9.45
C VAL A 87 -7.71 7.02 -9.11
N LEU A 88 -7.47 5.73 -9.06
CA LEU A 88 -8.44 4.71 -8.65
C LEU A 88 -7.85 3.84 -7.55
N PRO A 89 -8.32 3.97 -6.29
CA PRO A 89 -8.08 2.99 -5.25
C PRO A 89 -8.75 1.67 -5.63
N VAL A 90 -7.96 0.63 -5.90
CA VAL A 90 -8.47 -0.69 -6.32
C VAL A 90 -8.80 -1.53 -5.09
N GLU A 91 -7.87 -1.54 -4.15
CA GLU A 91 -8.02 -2.27 -2.89
C GLU A 91 -7.22 -1.54 -1.81
N ILE A 92 -7.90 -1.16 -0.75
CA ILE A 92 -7.32 -0.43 0.38
C ILE A 92 -7.70 -1.15 1.65
N ASN A 93 -6.72 -1.64 2.37
CA ASN A 93 -6.91 -2.27 3.66
C ASN A 93 -5.77 -1.86 4.63
N ARG A 94 -5.69 -2.48 5.81
CA ARG A 94 -4.67 -2.13 6.80
C ARG A 94 -3.27 -2.64 6.46
N GLU A 95 -3.18 -3.69 5.66
CA GLU A 95 -1.89 -4.30 5.33
C GLU A 95 -1.26 -3.65 4.10
N TYR A 96 -2.08 -3.30 3.11
CA TYR A 96 -1.60 -2.71 1.86
C TYR A 96 -2.65 -1.84 1.16
N GLY A 97 -2.16 -1.06 0.19
CA GLY A 97 -2.96 -0.39 -0.81
C GLY A 97 -2.56 -0.82 -2.21
N ARG A 98 -3.55 -1.13 -3.03
CA ARG A 98 -3.40 -1.28 -4.47
C ARG A 98 -4.09 -0.12 -5.15
N ILE A 99 -3.32 0.69 -5.86
CA ILE A 99 -3.77 1.96 -6.42
C ILE A 99 -3.40 1.99 -7.89
N ARG A 100 -4.36 2.37 -8.74
CA ARG A 100 -4.09 2.68 -10.14
C ARG A 100 -4.13 4.18 -10.38
N PHE A 101 -3.26 4.66 -11.24
CA PHE A 101 -3.21 6.07 -11.58
C PHE A 101 -2.68 6.28 -13.00
N ASP A 102 -2.96 7.46 -13.55
CA ASP A 102 -2.50 7.86 -14.88
C ASP A 102 -1.06 8.38 -14.80
N ALA A 103 -0.16 7.69 -15.45
CA ALA A 103 1.23 8.05 -15.62
C ALA A 103 1.61 8.32 -17.08
N SER A 104 0.63 8.64 -17.94
CA SER A 104 0.85 8.87 -19.38
C SER A 104 1.75 10.07 -19.66
N GLY A 105 1.74 11.07 -18.77
CA GLY A 105 2.55 12.26 -18.93
C GLY A 105 4.06 12.04 -18.79
N ASN A 106 4.50 11.20 -17.86
CA ASN A 106 5.92 11.01 -17.54
C ASN A 106 6.22 9.64 -16.93
N ALA A 107 7.34 9.05 -17.31
CA ALA A 107 8.04 8.09 -16.47
C ALA A 107 8.70 8.83 -15.30
N GLY A 108 8.99 8.14 -14.22
CA GLY A 108 9.67 8.68 -13.03
C GLY A 108 8.89 8.47 -11.75
N ASP A 109 9.19 9.29 -10.77
CA ASP A 109 8.68 9.12 -9.42
C ASP A 109 7.34 9.85 -9.21
N TYR A 110 6.52 9.23 -8.37
CA TYR A 110 5.24 9.74 -7.92
C TYR A 110 5.17 9.65 -6.39
N TYR A 111 4.71 10.72 -5.75
CA TYR A 111 4.38 10.73 -4.35
C TYR A 111 2.95 10.25 -4.14
N VAL A 112 2.76 9.27 -3.27
CA VAL A 112 1.45 8.77 -2.86
C VAL A 112 1.22 9.10 -1.40
N TYR A 113 0.39 10.12 -1.14
CA TYR A 113 -0.03 10.50 0.19
C TYR A 113 -1.30 9.72 0.54
N TYR A 114 -1.26 8.95 1.61
CA TYR A 114 -2.33 8.00 1.93
C TYR A 114 -3.04 8.24 3.27
N LEU A 115 -2.70 9.34 3.95
CA LEU A 115 -3.39 9.86 5.12
C LEU A 115 -3.47 11.40 5.12
N PRO A 116 -3.99 12.02 4.04
CA PRO A 116 -4.20 13.45 4.05
C PRO A 116 -5.19 13.82 5.15
N TYR A 117 -4.90 14.87 5.90
CA TYR A 117 -5.77 15.33 6.98
C TYR A 117 -5.90 16.84 7.01
N HIS A 118 -6.92 17.30 7.75
CA HIS A 118 -7.06 18.69 8.16
C HIS A 118 -7.21 18.78 9.66
N THR A 119 -6.57 19.75 10.25
CA THR A 119 -6.72 20.08 11.65
C THR A 119 -7.73 21.20 11.83
N SER A 120 -8.58 21.07 12.85
CA SER A 120 -9.55 22.09 13.23
C SER A 120 -9.61 22.22 14.75
N GLY A 121 -9.91 23.42 15.25
CA GLY A 121 -10.06 23.70 16.67
C GLY A 121 -8.86 24.48 17.25
N GLY A 122 -8.94 24.75 18.55
CA GLY A 122 -7.96 25.55 19.30
C GLY A 122 -6.86 24.68 19.95
N PRO A 123 -6.58 24.87 21.27
CA PRO A 123 -5.49 24.20 21.97
C PRO A 123 -5.51 22.66 21.92
N TYR A 124 -6.65 22.07 21.61
CA TYR A 124 -6.84 20.63 21.45
C TYR A 124 -7.37 20.34 20.04
N PRO A 125 -6.50 20.38 19.01
CA PRO A 125 -6.94 20.26 17.63
C PRO A 125 -7.54 18.87 17.35
N LYS A 126 -8.61 18.85 16.57
CA LYS A 126 -9.21 17.63 16.03
C LYS A 126 -8.66 17.38 14.64
N VAL A 127 -8.25 16.16 14.40
CA VAL A 127 -7.77 15.71 13.08
C VAL A 127 -8.93 15.06 12.34
N ASN A 128 -9.19 15.53 11.12
CA ASN A 128 -10.15 14.97 10.20
C ASN A 128 -9.43 14.42 8.99
N TYR A 129 -9.77 13.21 8.57
CA TYR A 129 -9.24 12.55 7.38
C TYR A 129 -10.29 12.55 6.26
N PRO A 130 -10.36 13.61 5.44
CA PRO A 130 -11.39 13.71 4.41
C PRO A 130 -11.11 12.71 3.29
N GLN A 131 -12.19 12.19 2.71
CA GLN A 131 -12.08 11.55 1.41
C GLN A 131 -11.73 12.60 0.36
N GLN A 132 -10.87 12.23 -0.59
CA GLN A 132 -10.60 13.11 -1.72
C GLN A 132 -11.79 13.09 -2.70
N PRO A 133 -12.16 14.24 -3.28
CA PRO A 133 -13.15 14.26 -4.33
C PRO A 133 -12.67 13.40 -5.50
N ASP A 134 -13.58 12.61 -6.04
CA ASP A 134 -13.33 11.81 -7.21
C ASP A 134 -13.27 12.70 -8.47
N LYS A 135 -12.06 12.96 -8.93
CA LYS A 135 -11.78 13.78 -10.12
C LYS A 135 -11.44 12.96 -11.37
N ALA A 136 -11.36 11.64 -11.23
CA ALA A 136 -10.93 10.80 -12.31
C ALA A 136 -11.95 10.78 -13.46
N ASP A 137 -11.45 10.91 -14.68
CA ASP A 137 -12.24 10.85 -15.90
C ASP A 137 -13.01 9.52 -16.00
N PRO A 138 -14.32 9.54 -16.32
CA PRO A 138 -15.14 8.33 -16.39
C PRO A 138 -14.65 7.31 -17.44
N GLN A 139 -14.13 7.78 -18.58
CA GLN A 139 -13.63 6.90 -19.65
C GLN A 139 -12.31 6.26 -19.20
N TRP A 140 -11.42 7.04 -18.56
CA TRP A 140 -10.21 6.52 -17.97
C TRP A 140 -10.51 5.46 -16.90
N LYS A 141 -11.50 5.70 -16.03
CA LYS A 141 -11.94 4.72 -15.03
C LYS A 141 -12.45 3.44 -15.68
N ALA A 142 -13.23 3.55 -16.75
CA ALA A 142 -13.71 2.38 -17.47
C ALA A 142 -12.54 1.55 -18.03
N THR A 143 -11.58 2.21 -18.68
CA THR A 143 -10.34 1.59 -19.17
C THR A 143 -9.55 0.95 -18.04
N CYS A 144 -9.39 1.68 -16.93
CA CYS A 144 -8.67 1.23 -15.76
C CYS A 144 -9.31 -0.04 -15.16
N LYS A 145 -10.63 -0.09 -15.03
CA LYS A 145 -11.37 -1.27 -14.55
C LYS A 145 -11.31 -2.45 -15.52
N ALA A 146 -11.30 -2.17 -16.82
CA ALA A 146 -11.18 -3.21 -17.85
C ALA A 146 -9.75 -3.77 -17.98
N THR A 147 -8.74 -3.08 -17.46
CA THR A 147 -7.35 -3.54 -17.50
C THR A 147 -7.16 -4.71 -16.52
N PRO A 148 -6.85 -5.92 -17.01
CA PRO A 148 -6.66 -7.07 -16.13
C PRO A 148 -5.53 -6.88 -15.13
N ALA A 149 -5.59 -7.62 -14.02
CA ALA A 149 -4.49 -7.68 -13.07
C ALA A 149 -3.20 -8.13 -13.78
N GLY A 150 -2.09 -7.42 -13.53
CA GLY A 150 -0.79 -7.70 -14.16
C GLY A 150 -0.60 -7.14 -15.58
N LYS A 151 -1.62 -6.48 -16.16
CA LYS A 151 -1.48 -5.77 -17.46
C LYS A 151 -1.20 -4.27 -17.30
N ALA A 152 -1.52 -3.69 -16.16
CA ALA A 152 -1.10 -2.33 -15.83
C ALA A 152 0.43 -2.26 -15.68
N VAL A 153 1.03 -1.14 -16.07
CA VAL A 153 2.45 -0.90 -15.82
C VAL A 153 2.70 -0.83 -14.33
N GLN A 154 3.63 -1.65 -13.83
CA GLN A 154 3.90 -1.70 -12.40
C GLN A 154 4.69 -0.47 -11.96
N ALA A 155 4.15 0.27 -11.02
CA ALA A 155 4.83 1.33 -10.30
C ALA A 155 5.52 0.70 -9.08
N LYS A 156 6.85 0.65 -9.12
CA LYS A 156 7.66 0.03 -8.06
C LYS A 156 7.72 0.93 -6.84
N LEU A 157 7.38 0.40 -5.67
CA LEU A 157 7.62 1.09 -4.40
C LEU A 157 9.14 1.26 -4.20
N VAL A 158 9.55 2.50 -3.93
CA VAL A 158 10.95 2.86 -3.70
C VAL A 158 11.22 2.96 -2.20
N ARG A 159 10.46 3.81 -1.49
CA ARG A 159 10.60 4.01 -0.04
C ARG A 159 9.38 4.69 0.54
N PHE A 160 9.32 4.71 1.86
CA PHE A 160 8.38 5.55 2.62
C PHE A 160 9.08 6.78 3.16
N GLU A 161 8.33 7.85 3.31
CA GLU A 161 8.80 9.10 3.91
C GLU A 161 7.75 9.64 4.89
N SER A 162 8.23 10.23 6.00
CA SER A 162 7.39 10.87 7.00
C SER A 162 7.98 12.18 7.49
N LEU A 163 7.12 13.07 7.98
CA LEU A 163 7.53 14.32 8.61
C LEU A 163 7.88 14.07 10.08
N GLY A 164 9.14 14.36 10.45
CA GLY A 164 9.62 14.30 11.82
C GLY A 164 9.73 12.89 12.39
N SER A 165 10.59 12.74 13.39
CA SER A 165 10.89 11.46 14.03
C SER A 165 9.72 10.84 14.76
N PHE A 166 8.79 11.65 15.27
CA PHE A 166 7.60 11.16 15.95
C PHE A 166 6.65 10.38 15.02
N ASN A 167 6.65 10.72 13.73
CA ASN A 167 5.83 10.09 12.70
C ASN A 167 6.60 9.09 11.84
N SER A 168 7.84 8.78 12.20
CA SER A 168 8.73 7.90 11.43
C SER A 168 8.53 6.42 11.71
N PHE A 169 7.31 6.01 12.07
CA PHE A 169 6.99 4.59 12.21
C PHE A 169 7.08 3.88 10.86
N TYR A 170 7.90 2.88 10.81
CA TYR A 170 8.02 2.07 9.62
C TYR A 170 7.06 0.87 9.68
N PRO A 171 6.31 0.71 8.63
CA PRO A 171 5.82 1.61 7.58
C PRO A 171 4.66 2.50 8.02
N MET A 172 4.70 3.17 9.03
CA MET A 172 3.83 4.04 9.80
C MET A 172 3.49 3.46 11.16
N GLU A 173 2.95 2.30 11.22
CA GLU A 173 2.57 1.64 12.45
C GLU A 173 2.81 0.16 12.29
N ILE A 174 3.52 -0.38 13.23
CA ILE A 174 3.86 -1.80 13.17
C ILE A 174 2.65 -2.58 13.65
N ILE A 175 1.89 -3.09 12.72
CA ILE A 175 0.94 -4.16 12.95
C ILE A 175 1.43 -5.42 12.25
N ALA A 176 1.21 -6.57 12.85
CA ALA A 176 1.45 -7.83 12.17
C ALA A 176 0.42 -8.02 11.05
N THR A 177 0.87 -8.45 9.88
CA THR A 177 -0.04 -8.91 8.83
C THR A 177 -0.77 -10.17 9.27
N ALA A 178 -1.88 -10.51 8.61
CA ALA A 178 -2.59 -11.75 8.86
C ALA A 178 -1.69 -12.98 8.68
N GLN A 179 -0.80 -12.93 7.68
CA GLN A 179 0.16 -14.00 7.41
C GLN A 179 1.22 -14.11 8.52
N GLU A 180 1.82 -13.00 8.95
CA GLU A 180 2.79 -12.97 10.05
C GLU A 180 2.17 -13.46 11.37
N LYS A 181 0.94 -13.01 11.66
CA LYS A 181 0.19 -13.48 12.82
C LYS A 181 -0.05 -14.99 12.76
N GLN A 182 -0.46 -15.52 11.61
CA GLN A 182 -0.68 -16.96 11.46
C GLN A 182 0.63 -17.74 11.60
N ALA A 183 1.72 -17.28 10.97
CA ALA A 183 3.03 -17.90 11.10
C ALA A 183 3.52 -17.93 12.56
N LEU A 184 3.28 -16.86 13.32
CA LEU A 184 3.60 -16.81 14.75
C LEU A 184 2.76 -17.81 15.56
N ILE A 185 1.48 -17.94 15.27
CA ILE A 185 0.58 -18.91 15.90
C ILE A 185 1.08 -20.34 15.60
N ASP A 186 1.38 -20.65 14.35
CA ASP A 186 1.84 -21.97 13.92
C ASP A 186 3.18 -22.35 14.54
N ALA A 187 4.12 -21.41 14.58
CA ALA A 187 5.42 -21.60 15.19
C ALA A 187 5.36 -21.83 16.73
N ASN A 188 4.30 -21.39 17.37
CA ASN A 188 4.14 -21.43 18.82
C ASN A 188 2.95 -22.31 19.27
N SER A 189 2.29 -23.03 18.37
CA SER A 189 1.11 -23.84 18.67
C SER A 189 1.34 -24.89 19.77
N ASN A 190 2.58 -25.35 19.93
CA ASN A 190 2.99 -26.35 20.95
C ASN A 190 3.66 -25.73 22.20
N LYS A 191 3.66 -24.39 22.32
CA LYS A 191 4.28 -23.69 23.44
C LYS A 191 3.22 -23.08 24.35
N PRO A 192 2.85 -23.75 25.47
CA PRO A 192 1.70 -23.34 26.28
C PRO A 192 1.86 -21.96 26.97
N PHE A 193 3.09 -21.45 27.09
CA PHE A 193 3.35 -20.18 27.75
C PHE A 193 3.05 -18.94 26.89
N LEU A 194 2.77 -19.11 25.59
CA LEU A 194 2.52 -17.98 24.68
C LEU A 194 1.04 -17.67 24.49
N LEU A 195 0.16 -18.63 24.71
CA LEU A 195 -1.30 -18.46 24.61
C LEU A 195 -1.96 -19.44 25.56
N LEU A 196 -1.98 -19.14 26.84
CA LEU A 196 -2.83 -19.87 27.78
C LEU A 196 -4.30 -19.67 27.39
N PRO A 197 -5.17 -20.66 27.58
CA PRO A 197 -6.61 -20.51 27.29
C PRO A 197 -7.24 -19.31 27.98
N GLU A 198 -6.74 -18.92 29.14
CA GLU A 198 -7.12 -17.73 29.88
C GLU A 198 -6.71 -16.42 29.18
N ASP A 199 -5.61 -16.40 28.43
CA ASP A 199 -5.15 -15.22 27.70
C ASP A 199 -6.02 -14.90 26.50
N ARG A 200 -6.83 -15.86 26.05
CA ARG A 200 -7.85 -15.63 24.99
C ARG A 200 -8.98 -14.71 25.43
N LYS A 201 -9.15 -14.52 26.74
CA LYS A 201 -10.17 -13.62 27.30
C LYS A 201 -9.80 -12.14 27.15
N TYR A 202 -8.53 -11.86 26.91
CA TYR A 202 -8.03 -10.49 26.71
C TYR A 202 -7.57 -10.35 25.26
N PRO A 203 -8.43 -9.84 24.35
CA PRO A 203 -7.96 -9.53 23.03
C PRO A 203 -6.81 -8.53 23.15
N ILE A 204 -5.66 -8.89 22.60
CA ILE A 204 -4.54 -7.97 22.43
C ILE A 204 -5.08 -6.83 21.57
N ARG A 205 -5.27 -5.66 22.20
CA ARG A 205 -5.74 -4.44 21.55
C ARG A 205 -4.61 -3.81 20.76
#